data_401a2d1d2e76e222bf950ff7567c1d43
#
_entry.id   401a2d1d2e76e222bf950ff7567c1d43
#
_cell.length_a   1.000
_cell.length_b   1.000
_cell.length_c   1.000
_cell.angle_alpha   90.00
_cell.angle_beta   90.00
_cell.angle_gamma   90.00
#
_symmetry.space_group_name_H-M   'P 1'
#
loop_
_entity.id
_entity.type
_entity.pdbx_description
1 polymer ?
#
loop_
_entity_poly.entity_id
_entity_poly.type
_entity_poly.pdbx_seq_one_letter_code
_entity_poly.pdbx_strand_id
1 'polypeptide(L)'
;MNNLITKILLFSALLSACNSGDSTEKQAIGEPHAQIIFPLQKEHVHGPTVVELPSGDLLSAWFQGSGERWADDVRIMGARKHQKDTVWSEPFLMADVPAFPDINPMMFLDQDQKLWLMFYTVIANQWETSLPRYMISSDYNGEGAPKWEWQEILLGKPGDLTERGIQPGDKFVESVQDQLQEYDVYLKQEILEQIPADRKEEYLTWWKGYQRRIDSLARGENMTRGGRLRAENDRDTVLGYPLMRRIGWQTKNKPYLEGDRILVPFYSDGLDCSIFAFTDNRGKTWEWSNPVVGGIGIQPTIARKSNGDLAAYMRDNGPPPQRMQITTSNDRGATWSIAKDAELPNPGAGFDMVTLENGNWLIVYNDTEDGRHNLAVSLSEDDGSSWPFKKYLENDNRGEDATASHYPAIVQGADGLIHVIYSYHHKDRPGEPNKTIKYAVFAEDWVRK
;
A
#
# COMPACT_ATOMS: atom_id res chain seq x y z
N MET A 1 49.94 -66.87 -53.67
CA MET A 1 50.84 -65.89 -54.22
C MET A 1 50.01 -64.56 -54.12
N ASN A 2 50.56 -63.60 -53.55
CA ASN A 2 50.04 -62.24 -53.24
C ASN A 2 49.07 -62.11 -52.08
N ASN A 3 49.66 -61.79 -50.92
CA ASN A 3 49.07 -61.33 -49.73
C ASN A 3 48.70 -59.83 -49.84
N LEU A 4 47.46 -59.51 -49.57
CA LEU A 4 47.04 -58.12 -49.42
C LEU A 4 46.65 -57.91 -47.95
N ILE A 5 47.50 -57.15 -47.21
CA ILE A 5 47.26 -56.76 -45.83
C ILE A 5 46.40 -55.53 -45.81
N THR A 6 45.15 -55.62 -45.32
CA THR A 6 44.26 -54.50 -45.09
C THR A 6 44.49 -53.93 -43.71
N LYS A 7 44.97 -52.68 -43.62
CA LYS A 7 45.06 -51.89 -42.38
C LYS A 7 43.69 -51.35 -42.03
N ILE A 8 43.20 -51.74 -40.86
CA ILE A 8 42.03 -51.17 -40.24
C ILE A 8 42.48 -49.92 -39.44
N LEU A 9 42.05 -48.73 -39.84
CA LEU A 9 42.16 -47.49 -39.07
C LEU A 9 40.99 -47.42 -38.12
N LEU A 10 41.21 -47.46 -36.82
CA LEU A 10 40.23 -47.10 -35.79
C LEU A 10 40.17 -45.57 -35.72
N PHE A 11 39.03 -45.01 -36.08
CA PHE A 11 38.65 -43.64 -35.79
C PHE A 11 37.94 -43.62 -34.42
N SER A 12 38.59 -43.15 -33.38
CA SER A 12 37.97 -42.79 -32.09
C SER A 12 37.29 -41.45 -32.23
N ALA A 13 35.99 -41.44 -32.32
CA ALA A 13 35.18 -40.26 -32.21
C ALA A 13 35.09 -39.84 -30.74
N LEU A 14 35.76 -38.75 -30.37
CA LEU A 14 35.53 -38.04 -29.13
C LEU A 14 34.19 -37.28 -29.27
N LEU A 15 33.15 -37.74 -28.59
CA LEU A 15 31.94 -37.00 -28.33
C LEU A 15 32.26 -35.96 -27.26
N SER A 16 32.54 -34.73 -27.68
CA SER A 16 32.42 -33.54 -26.81
C SER A 16 30.95 -33.27 -26.56
N ALA A 17 30.48 -33.64 -25.39
CA ALA A 17 29.19 -33.13 -24.89
C ALA A 17 29.37 -31.66 -24.57
N CYS A 18 28.89 -30.79 -25.48
CA CYS A 18 28.60 -29.37 -25.13
C CYS A 18 27.45 -29.38 -24.14
N ASN A 19 27.77 -29.18 -22.88
CA ASN A 19 26.83 -28.80 -21.86
C ASN A 19 26.51 -27.30 -22.15
N SER A 20 25.47 -27.01 -22.92
CA SER A 20 24.91 -25.70 -23.00
C SER A 20 24.11 -25.46 -21.72
N GLY A 21 24.82 -25.10 -20.67
CA GLY A 21 24.24 -24.43 -19.55
C GLY A 21 23.74 -23.08 -20.05
N ASP A 22 22.44 -22.96 -20.16
CA ASP A 22 21.73 -21.71 -20.39
C ASP A 22 21.85 -20.89 -19.09
N SER A 23 23.03 -20.32 -18.87
CA SER A 23 23.20 -19.22 -17.94
C SER A 23 22.70 -17.97 -18.67
N THR A 24 21.41 -17.67 -18.53
CA THR A 24 20.93 -16.29 -18.72
C THR A 24 21.77 -15.42 -17.79
N GLU A 25 22.79 -14.79 -18.33
CA GLU A 25 23.49 -13.69 -17.66
C GLU A 25 22.41 -12.69 -17.28
N LYS A 26 22.09 -12.60 -15.98
CA LYS A 26 21.30 -11.48 -15.42
C LYS A 26 22.04 -10.22 -15.85
N GLN A 27 21.50 -9.50 -16.80
CA GLN A 27 22.05 -8.24 -17.27
C GLN A 27 22.04 -7.31 -16.06
N ALA A 28 23.21 -7.02 -15.50
CA ALA A 28 23.34 -6.11 -14.36
C ALA A 28 22.88 -4.72 -14.81
N ILE A 29 21.66 -4.36 -14.43
CA ILE A 29 21.17 -3.00 -14.62
C ILE A 29 21.96 -2.13 -13.64
N GLY A 30 22.99 -1.43 -14.15
CA GLY A 30 23.93 -0.62 -13.34
C GLY A 30 23.30 0.64 -12.77
N GLU A 31 22.32 1.21 -13.48
CA GLU A 31 21.56 2.42 -13.10
C GLU A 31 20.07 2.17 -13.35
N PRO A 32 19.17 2.83 -12.62
CA PRO A 32 17.74 2.63 -12.81
C PRO A 32 17.30 3.09 -14.21
N HIS A 33 16.50 2.28 -14.87
CA HIS A 33 15.81 2.69 -16.08
C HIS A 33 14.43 3.24 -15.69
N ALA A 34 14.20 4.53 -15.96
CA ALA A 34 12.92 5.18 -15.67
C ALA A 34 12.24 5.69 -16.94
N GLN A 35 10.91 5.56 -17.01
CA GLN A 35 10.09 6.04 -18.13
C GLN A 35 8.69 6.46 -17.67
N ILE A 36 8.06 7.39 -18.38
CA ILE A 36 6.63 7.68 -18.22
C ILE A 36 5.80 6.59 -18.90
N ILE A 37 4.67 6.23 -18.27
CA ILE A 37 3.77 5.21 -18.86
C ILE A 37 2.98 5.78 -20.03
N PHE A 38 2.57 7.04 -19.92
CA PHE A 38 1.87 7.79 -20.98
C PHE A 38 2.26 9.26 -20.92
N PRO A 39 2.06 10.05 -21.99
CA PRO A 39 2.38 11.47 -22.00
C PRO A 39 1.68 12.24 -20.89
N LEU A 40 2.28 13.35 -20.46
CA LEU A 40 1.68 14.28 -19.52
C LEU A 40 0.27 14.69 -19.95
N GLN A 41 -0.66 14.75 -19.03
CA GLN A 41 -2.06 15.10 -19.28
C GLN A 41 -2.62 16.07 -18.24
N LYS A 42 -3.82 16.60 -18.52
CA LYS A 42 -4.50 17.59 -17.66
C LYS A 42 -5.32 16.94 -16.54
N GLU A 43 -5.89 15.76 -16.80
CA GLU A 43 -6.66 15.04 -15.79
C GLU A 43 -5.79 14.75 -14.57
N HIS A 44 -6.40 14.71 -13.41
CA HIS A 44 -5.75 14.22 -12.21
C HIS A 44 -5.46 12.74 -12.36
N VAL A 45 -4.21 12.35 -12.15
CA VAL A 45 -3.72 10.98 -12.23
C VAL A 45 -2.96 10.68 -10.96
N HIS A 46 -3.38 9.64 -10.21
CA HIS A 46 -2.76 9.40 -8.89
C HIS A 46 -2.91 7.97 -8.40
N GLY A 47 -2.13 7.61 -7.36
CA GLY A 47 -2.25 6.38 -6.59
C GLY A 47 -2.07 5.10 -7.41
N PRO A 48 -0.94 4.93 -8.14
CA PRO A 48 -0.74 3.72 -8.92
C PRO A 48 -0.45 2.50 -8.06
N THR A 49 -0.74 1.34 -8.64
CA THR A 49 -0.35 0.01 -8.17
C THR A 49 0.23 -0.79 -9.32
N VAL A 50 1.06 -1.80 -9.01
CA VAL A 50 1.66 -2.70 -10.00
C VAL A 50 1.68 -4.12 -9.47
N VAL A 51 1.46 -5.08 -10.37
CA VAL A 51 1.62 -6.51 -10.12
C VAL A 51 2.36 -7.14 -11.29
N GLU A 52 3.27 -8.09 -11.00
CA GLU A 52 3.81 -8.98 -12.02
C GLU A 52 2.88 -10.18 -12.19
N LEU A 53 2.55 -10.50 -13.43
CA LEU A 53 1.74 -11.65 -13.80
C LEU A 53 2.64 -12.89 -13.99
N PRO A 54 2.08 -14.12 -13.94
CA PRO A 54 2.87 -15.34 -14.13
C PRO A 54 3.60 -15.43 -15.48
N SER A 55 3.18 -14.64 -16.48
CA SER A 55 3.87 -14.49 -17.76
C SER A 55 5.16 -13.66 -17.68
N GLY A 56 5.42 -12.97 -16.55
CA GLY A 56 6.45 -11.95 -16.42
C GLY A 56 6.01 -10.56 -16.92
N ASP A 57 4.77 -10.43 -17.38
CA ASP A 57 4.21 -9.13 -17.76
C ASP A 57 3.87 -8.31 -16.51
N LEU A 58 4.03 -7.00 -16.60
CA LEU A 58 3.56 -6.08 -15.56
C LEU A 58 2.18 -5.53 -15.93
N LEU A 59 1.28 -5.55 -14.97
CA LEU A 59 -0.01 -4.85 -15.04
C LEU A 59 -0.03 -3.75 -13.99
N SER A 60 -0.34 -2.53 -14.42
CA SER A 60 -0.50 -1.37 -13.56
C SER A 60 -1.92 -0.85 -13.56
N ALA A 61 -2.37 -0.26 -12.46
CA ALA A 61 -3.61 0.49 -12.37
C ALA A 61 -3.41 1.76 -11.56
N TRP A 62 -4.22 2.80 -11.81
CA TRP A 62 -4.24 4.08 -11.10
C TRP A 62 -5.63 4.70 -11.21
N PHE A 63 -5.94 5.70 -10.38
CA PHE A 63 -7.16 6.46 -10.56
C PHE A 63 -6.93 7.75 -11.36
N GLN A 64 -7.93 8.13 -12.15
CA GLN A 64 -7.84 9.23 -13.11
C GLN A 64 -9.21 9.86 -13.36
N GLY A 65 -9.26 11.19 -13.38
CA GLY A 65 -10.45 11.98 -13.69
C GLY A 65 -10.21 13.47 -13.54
N SER A 66 -11.26 14.28 -13.49
CA SER A 66 -11.13 15.74 -13.36
C SER A 66 -10.68 16.20 -11.96
N GLY A 67 -10.65 15.30 -10.96
CA GLY A 67 -10.22 15.57 -9.60
C GLY A 67 -9.98 14.29 -8.81
N GLU A 68 -10.30 14.34 -7.53
CA GLU A 68 -10.28 13.18 -6.62
C GLU A 68 -11.71 12.89 -6.12
N ARG A 69 -11.91 12.69 -4.80
CA ARG A 69 -13.20 12.33 -4.20
C ARG A 69 -14.36 13.26 -4.53
N TRP A 70 -14.08 14.48 -4.94
CA TRP A 70 -15.11 15.47 -5.30
C TRP A 70 -15.50 15.47 -6.78
N ALA A 71 -14.90 14.60 -7.58
CA ALA A 71 -15.11 14.52 -9.02
C ALA A 71 -15.70 13.16 -9.40
N ASP A 72 -16.96 13.14 -9.81
CA ASP A 72 -17.73 11.92 -10.07
C ASP A 72 -17.31 11.16 -11.34
N ASP A 73 -16.34 11.69 -12.09
CA ASP A 73 -15.76 11.08 -13.30
C ASP A 73 -14.45 10.33 -13.04
N VAL A 74 -14.05 10.19 -11.79
CA VAL A 74 -12.81 9.47 -11.43
C VAL A 74 -13.01 7.97 -11.54
N ARG A 75 -12.19 7.34 -12.36
CA ARG A 75 -12.24 5.91 -12.70
C ARG A 75 -10.88 5.25 -12.53
N ILE A 76 -10.85 3.94 -12.48
CA ILE A 76 -9.61 3.16 -12.44
C ILE A 76 -9.17 2.86 -13.89
N MET A 77 -8.00 3.38 -14.24
CA MET A 77 -7.31 3.13 -15.51
C MET A 77 -6.17 2.13 -15.28
N GLY A 78 -5.70 1.52 -16.34
CA GLY A 78 -4.55 0.62 -16.28
C GLY A 78 -3.71 0.65 -17.55
N ALA A 79 -2.53 0.08 -17.49
CA ALA A 79 -1.64 -0.18 -18.61
C ALA A 79 -0.87 -1.47 -18.38
N ARG A 80 -0.43 -2.09 -19.47
CA ARG A 80 0.31 -3.35 -19.46
C ARG A 80 1.68 -3.15 -20.09
N LYS A 81 2.68 -3.83 -19.53
CA LYS A 81 3.99 -3.93 -20.15
C LYS A 81 4.34 -5.41 -20.27
N HIS A 82 4.39 -5.92 -21.51
CA HIS A 82 4.85 -7.28 -21.73
C HIS A 82 6.32 -7.42 -21.37
N GLN A 83 6.70 -8.59 -20.88
CA GLN A 83 8.07 -8.86 -20.42
C GLN A 83 9.13 -8.51 -21.47
N LYS A 84 8.81 -8.75 -22.77
CA LYS A 84 9.72 -8.50 -23.89
C LYS A 84 9.69 -7.07 -24.42
N ASP A 85 8.72 -6.26 -23.98
CA ASP A 85 8.52 -4.91 -24.48
C ASP A 85 9.33 -3.89 -23.67
N THR A 86 9.80 -2.87 -24.34
CA THR A 86 10.49 -1.74 -23.70
C THR A 86 9.52 -0.64 -23.27
N VAL A 87 8.28 -0.65 -23.77
CA VAL A 87 7.26 0.37 -23.54
C VAL A 87 6.00 -0.23 -22.94
N TRP A 88 5.21 0.62 -22.29
CA TRP A 88 3.87 0.29 -21.79
C TRP A 88 2.84 0.41 -22.93
N SER A 89 1.74 -0.34 -22.80
CA SER A 89 0.57 -0.17 -23.68
C SER A 89 -0.08 1.20 -23.48
N GLU A 90 -0.92 1.61 -24.43
CA GLU A 90 -1.86 2.70 -24.18
C GLU A 90 -2.75 2.39 -22.97
N PRO A 91 -3.12 3.43 -22.18
CA PRO A 91 -4.02 3.26 -21.04
C PRO A 91 -5.41 2.72 -21.46
N PHE A 92 -5.97 1.84 -20.63
CA PHE A 92 -7.31 1.27 -20.80
C PHE A 92 -8.12 1.34 -19.50
N LEU A 93 -9.44 1.29 -19.62
CA LEU A 93 -10.33 1.28 -18.47
C LEU A 93 -10.25 -0.06 -17.73
N MET A 94 -10.01 -0.02 -16.42
CA MET A 94 -9.98 -1.20 -15.53
C MET A 94 -11.30 -1.38 -14.78
N ALA A 95 -11.81 -0.31 -14.19
CA ALA A 95 -13.08 -0.28 -13.48
C ALA A 95 -13.66 1.14 -13.45
N ASP A 96 -14.99 1.24 -13.40
CA ASP A 96 -15.73 2.49 -13.29
C ASP A 96 -17.08 2.23 -12.63
N VAL A 97 -17.38 2.94 -11.55
CA VAL A 97 -18.70 3.01 -10.97
C VAL A 97 -19.33 4.32 -11.45
N PRO A 98 -20.25 4.27 -12.41
CA PRO A 98 -20.74 5.48 -13.06
C PRO A 98 -21.27 6.52 -12.07
N ALA A 99 -20.79 7.76 -12.20
CA ALA A 99 -21.14 8.92 -11.37
C ALA A 99 -20.68 8.84 -9.90
N PHE A 100 -19.67 8.02 -9.60
CA PHE A 100 -19.01 8.00 -8.29
C PHE A 100 -17.49 7.87 -8.46
N PRO A 101 -16.69 8.59 -7.69
CA PRO A 101 -15.23 8.48 -7.79
C PRO A 101 -14.71 7.16 -7.24
N ASP A 102 -13.93 6.45 -8.05
CA ASP A 102 -13.19 5.24 -7.71
C ASP A 102 -11.71 5.57 -7.46
N ILE A 103 -11.18 5.20 -6.29
CA ILE A 103 -9.92 5.72 -5.77
C ILE A 103 -9.01 4.60 -5.26
N ASN A 104 -7.68 4.83 -5.34
CA ASN A 104 -6.61 4.02 -4.76
C ASN A 104 -6.72 2.51 -5.06
N PRO A 105 -6.55 2.12 -6.32
CA PRO A 105 -6.48 0.71 -6.68
C PRO A 105 -5.27 0.04 -6.02
N MET A 106 -5.43 -1.22 -5.65
CA MET A 106 -4.34 -2.14 -5.36
C MET A 106 -4.58 -3.47 -6.05
N MET A 107 -3.52 -4.11 -6.52
CA MET A 107 -3.60 -5.39 -7.22
C MET A 107 -2.66 -6.41 -6.59
N PHE A 108 -3.06 -7.68 -6.63
CA PHE A 108 -2.25 -8.81 -6.22
C PHE A 108 -2.77 -10.11 -6.86
N LEU A 109 -1.91 -11.12 -6.89
CA LEU A 109 -2.29 -12.50 -7.21
C LEU A 109 -2.42 -13.29 -5.92
N ASP A 110 -3.53 -14.03 -5.75
CA ASP A 110 -3.65 -14.98 -4.65
C ASP A 110 -2.92 -16.31 -4.94
N GLN A 111 -2.96 -17.25 -3.99
CA GLN A 111 -2.28 -18.54 -4.13
C GLN A 111 -2.85 -19.40 -5.27
N ASP A 112 -4.09 -19.17 -5.67
CA ASP A 112 -4.72 -19.83 -6.83
C ASP A 112 -4.42 -19.10 -8.14
N GLN A 113 -3.49 -18.13 -8.13
CA GLN A 113 -3.13 -17.29 -9.27
C GLN A 113 -4.32 -16.49 -9.82
N LYS A 114 -5.29 -16.15 -8.99
CA LYS A 114 -6.36 -15.22 -9.35
C LYS A 114 -5.90 -13.80 -9.11
N LEU A 115 -6.11 -12.95 -10.10
CA LEU A 115 -5.84 -11.53 -9.99
C LEU A 115 -6.99 -10.86 -9.25
N TRP A 116 -6.64 -10.13 -8.20
CA TRP A 116 -7.53 -9.25 -7.47
C TRP A 116 -7.22 -7.81 -7.80
N LEU A 117 -8.25 -7.02 -8.05
CA LEU A 117 -8.23 -5.56 -8.06
C LEU A 117 -9.12 -5.09 -6.92
N MET A 118 -8.54 -4.41 -5.94
CA MET A 118 -9.29 -3.76 -4.86
C MET A 118 -9.14 -2.25 -4.99
N PHE A 119 -10.21 -1.52 -4.72
CA PHE A 119 -10.28 -0.06 -4.71
C PHE A 119 -11.44 0.37 -3.82
N TYR A 120 -11.66 1.64 -3.63
CA TYR A 120 -12.87 2.11 -2.96
C TYR A 120 -13.60 3.16 -3.78
N THR A 121 -14.93 3.10 -3.72
CA THR A 121 -15.85 4.08 -4.31
C THR A 121 -16.30 5.05 -3.23
N VAL A 122 -16.21 6.35 -3.48
CA VAL A 122 -16.59 7.41 -2.53
C VAL A 122 -18.05 7.80 -2.78
N ILE A 123 -18.92 7.52 -1.82
CA ILE A 123 -20.39 7.62 -2.05
C ILE A 123 -20.92 9.04 -1.94
N ALA A 124 -20.37 9.87 -1.06
CA ALA A 124 -20.86 11.23 -0.81
C ALA A 124 -19.74 12.28 -0.87
N ASN A 125 -18.76 12.06 -1.74
CA ASN A 125 -17.63 12.95 -1.99
C ASN A 125 -16.82 13.33 -0.73
N GLN A 126 -16.87 12.46 0.30
CA GLN A 126 -16.11 12.57 1.55
C GLN A 126 -15.39 11.25 1.80
N TRP A 127 -14.13 11.31 2.24
CA TRP A 127 -13.31 10.12 2.51
C TRP A 127 -13.99 9.13 3.47
N GLU A 128 -14.73 9.64 4.45
CA GLU A 128 -15.48 8.88 5.44
C GLU A 128 -16.64 8.06 4.84
N THR A 129 -16.97 8.28 3.58
CA THR A 129 -18.03 7.57 2.87
C THR A 129 -17.51 6.55 1.88
N SER A 130 -16.23 6.21 1.97
CA SER A 130 -15.58 5.21 1.11
C SER A 130 -16.16 3.82 1.34
N LEU A 131 -16.43 3.12 0.24
CA LEU A 131 -16.82 1.70 0.24
C LEU A 131 -15.77 0.89 -0.50
N PRO A 132 -14.96 0.06 0.20
CA PRO A 132 -14.00 -0.81 -0.44
C PRO A 132 -14.70 -1.87 -1.29
N ARG A 133 -14.16 -2.07 -2.48
CA ARG A 133 -14.66 -3.04 -3.47
C ARG A 133 -13.51 -3.92 -3.94
N TYR A 134 -13.86 -5.09 -4.47
CA TYR A 134 -12.90 -5.94 -5.15
C TYR A 134 -13.50 -6.62 -6.38
N MET A 135 -12.64 -6.90 -7.32
CA MET A 135 -12.93 -7.63 -8.55
C MET A 135 -11.89 -8.74 -8.68
N ILE A 136 -12.31 -9.91 -9.20
CA ILE A 136 -11.44 -11.09 -9.35
C ILE A 136 -11.48 -11.57 -10.79
N SER A 137 -10.32 -11.98 -11.31
CA SER A 137 -10.17 -12.54 -12.64
C SER A 137 -9.23 -13.73 -12.66
N SER A 138 -9.57 -14.77 -13.42
CA SER A 138 -8.66 -15.84 -13.87
C SER A 138 -8.21 -15.62 -15.33
N ASP A 139 -8.84 -14.70 -16.07
CA ASP A 139 -8.55 -14.38 -17.49
C ASP A 139 -7.98 -12.96 -17.58
N TYR A 140 -6.68 -12.84 -17.26
CA TYR A 140 -5.96 -11.57 -17.21
C TYR A 140 -4.76 -11.49 -18.19
N ASN A 141 -4.50 -12.54 -18.99
CA ASN A 141 -3.32 -12.60 -19.88
C ASN A 141 -3.56 -11.97 -21.27
N GLY A 142 -4.80 -11.54 -21.58
CA GLY A 142 -5.14 -10.89 -22.84
C GLY A 142 -4.69 -9.43 -22.90
N GLU A 143 -4.83 -8.82 -24.07
CA GLU A 143 -4.65 -7.38 -24.25
C GLU A 143 -5.69 -6.57 -23.46
N GLY A 144 -5.30 -5.40 -22.95
CA GLY A 144 -6.19 -4.51 -22.23
C GLY A 144 -6.53 -5.01 -20.82
N ALA A 145 -7.75 -4.69 -20.38
CA ALA A 145 -8.21 -5.02 -19.03
C ALA A 145 -8.47 -6.51 -18.85
N PRO A 146 -8.21 -7.06 -17.64
CA PRO A 146 -8.64 -8.40 -17.27
C PRO A 146 -10.15 -8.60 -17.46
N LYS A 147 -10.58 -9.83 -17.73
CA LYS A 147 -12.00 -10.17 -17.70
C LYS A 147 -12.44 -10.46 -16.29
N TRP A 148 -13.18 -9.53 -15.70
CA TRP A 148 -13.65 -9.65 -14.34
C TRP A 148 -14.79 -10.67 -14.25
N GLU A 149 -14.57 -11.74 -13.46
CA GLU A 149 -15.53 -12.84 -13.26
C GLU A 149 -16.41 -12.61 -12.04
N TRP A 150 -15.91 -11.88 -11.06
CA TRP A 150 -16.57 -11.59 -9.81
C TRP A 150 -16.31 -10.18 -9.35
N GLN A 151 -17.30 -9.52 -8.76
CA GLN A 151 -17.15 -8.24 -8.06
C GLN A 151 -18.03 -8.18 -6.83
N GLU A 152 -17.54 -7.56 -5.76
CA GLU A 152 -18.26 -7.43 -4.50
C GLU A 152 -17.83 -6.14 -3.77
N ILE A 153 -18.67 -5.69 -2.83
CA ILE A 153 -18.31 -4.67 -1.84
C ILE A 153 -17.83 -5.39 -0.59
N LEU A 154 -16.65 -5.02 -0.08
CA LEU A 154 -16.13 -5.55 1.16
C LEU A 154 -16.75 -4.79 2.32
N LEU A 155 -17.83 -5.31 2.89
CA LEU A 155 -18.50 -4.73 4.04
C LEU A 155 -17.86 -5.22 5.34
N GLY A 156 -17.37 -4.30 6.15
CA GLY A 156 -16.74 -4.59 7.43
C GLY A 156 -17.56 -4.12 8.62
N LYS A 157 -17.46 -4.87 9.71
CA LYS A 157 -18.00 -4.49 11.03
C LYS A 157 -16.97 -4.79 12.12
N PRO A 158 -15.86 -4.05 12.20
CA PRO A 158 -14.89 -4.26 13.27
C PRO A 158 -15.54 -4.16 14.66
N GLY A 159 -15.18 -5.08 15.57
CA GLY A 159 -15.72 -5.17 16.93
C GLY A 159 -17.03 -5.96 17.04
N ASP A 160 -17.65 -5.90 18.22
CA ASP A 160 -18.81 -6.73 18.60
C ASP A 160 -20.16 -6.02 18.29
N LEU A 161 -20.36 -5.65 17.02
CA LEU A 161 -21.57 -4.94 16.59
C LEU A 161 -22.77 -5.85 16.51
N THR A 162 -23.85 -5.46 17.17
CA THR A 162 -25.16 -6.11 17.11
C THR A 162 -26.15 -5.29 16.26
N GLU A 163 -27.38 -5.81 16.09
CA GLU A 163 -28.49 -5.07 15.47
C GLU A 163 -28.81 -3.76 16.22
N ARG A 164 -28.53 -3.70 17.50
CA ARG A 164 -28.76 -2.55 18.37
C ARG A 164 -27.60 -1.54 18.35
N GLY A 165 -26.54 -1.81 17.59
CA GLY A 165 -25.34 -0.99 17.55
C GLY A 165 -24.26 -1.47 18.50
N ILE A 166 -23.49 -0.54 19.05
CA ILE A 166 -22.37 -0.82 19.97
C ILE A 166 -22.92 -1.17 21.35
N GLN A 167 -22.40 -2.25 21.94
CA GLN A 167 -22.77 -2.68 23.28
C GLN A 167 -21.65 -2.36 24.28
N PRO A 168 -21.96 -2.28 25.60
CA PRO A 168 -20.94 -2.27 26.63
C PRO A 168 -19.98 -3.45 26.49
N GLY A 169 -18.66 -3.24 26.65
CA GLY A 169 -17.64 -4.28 26.46
C GLY A 169 -17.33 -4.59 25.00
N ASP A 170 -17.71 -3.71 24.06
CA ASP A 170 -17.36 -3.86 22.64
C ASP A 170 -15.83 -3.81 22.45
N LYS A 171 -15.27 -4.87 21.87
CA LYS A 171 -13.82 -5.05 21.72
C LYS A 171 -13.13 -3.95 20.93
N PHE A 172 -13.81 -3.33 19.95
CA PHE A 172 -13.25 -2.21 19.23
C PHE A 172 -13.09 -0.98 20.12
N VAL A 173 -14.13 -0.67 20.92
CA VAL A 173 -14.08 0.45 21.88
C VAL A 173 -13.00 0.22 22.95
N GLU A 174 -12.98 -0.98 23.55
CA GLU A 174 -11.95 -1.33 24.54
C GLU A 174 -10.54 -1.22 23.97
N SER A 175 -10.31 -1.78 22.78
CA SER A 175 -9.01 -1.70 22.10
C SER A 175 -8.59 -0.26 21.78
N VAL A 176 -9.52 0.60 21.35
CA VAL A 176 -9.24 2.03 21.13
C VAL A 176 -8.82 2.69 22.46
N GLN A 177 -9.54 2.41 23.55
CA GLN A 177 -9.24 2.99 24.86
C GLN A 177 -7.88 2.54 25.40
N ASP A 178 -7.59 1.24 25.29
CA ASP A 178 -6.31 0.67 25.74
C ASP A 178 -5.15 1.27 24.96
N GLN A 179 -5.26 1.34 23.63
CA GLN A 179 -4.23 1.93 22.79
C GLN A 179 -4.05 3.44 23.04
N LEU A 180 -5.12 4.19 23.25
CA LEU A 180 -5.02 5.60 23.60
C LEU A 180 -4.30 5.82 24.94
N GLN A 181 -4.51 4.93 25.91
CA GLN A 181 -3.80 4.96 27.20
C GLN A 181 -2.31 4.62 27.04
N GLU A 182 -2.01 3.55 26.29
CA GLU A 182 -0.62 3.15 26.04
C GLU A 182 0.13 4.21 25.23
N TYR A 183 -0.51 4.78 24.20
CA TYR A 183 0.08 5.85 23.40
C TYR A 183 0.28 7.14 24.21
N ASP A 184 -0.60 7.47 25.18
CA ASP A 184 -0.41 8.62 26.08
C ASP A 184 0.87 8.49 26.90
N VAL A 185 1.21 7.28 27.32
CA VAL A 185 2.49 7.01 28.03
C VAL A 185 3.67 7.20 27.06
N TYR A 186 3.62 6.59 25.88
CA TYR A 186 4.65 6.73 24.85
C TYR A 186 4.85 8.20 24.44
N LEU A 187 3.77 8.92 24.19
CA LEU A 187 3.81 10.34 23.82
C LEU A 187 4.53 11.19 24.89
N LYS A 188 4.23 10.96 26.17
CA LYS A 188 4.83 11.73 27.26
C LYS A 188 6.29 11.39 27.49
N GLN A 189 6.70 10.15 27.25
CA GLN A 189 8.06 9.67 27.48
C GLN A 189 8.99 9.93 26.30
N GLU A 190 8.50 9.80 25.06
CA GLU A 190 9.34 9.78 23.86
C GLU A 190 9.08 11.00 22.95
N ILE A 191 7.79 11.27 22.62
CA ILE A 191 7.47 12.31 21.64
C ILE A 191 7.68 13.71 22.23
N LEU A 192 7.19 13.98 23.45
CA LEU A 192 7.33 15.31 24.06
C LEU A 192 8.78 15.73 24.29
N GLU A 193 9.73 14.78 24.36
CA GLU A 193 11.15 15.12 24.45
C GLU A 193 11.69 15.72 23.13
N GLN A 194 11.06 15.39 22.00
CA GLN A 194 11.43 15.89 20.67
C GLN A 194 10.71 17.22 20.33
N ILE A 195 9.67 17.59 21.07
CA ILE A 195 8.89 18.81 20.82
C ILE A 195 9.54 20.02 21.52
N PRO A 196 9.72 21.16 20.83
CA PRO A 196 10.20 22.40 21.44
C PRO A 196 9.35 22.79 22.67
N ALA A 197 10.01 23.30 23.71
CA ALA A 197 9.37 23.55 25.00
C ALA A 197 8.16 24.50 24.92
N ASP A 198 8.25 25.51 24.05
CA ASP A 198 7.19 26.48 23.79
C ASP A 198 5.98 25.90 23.04
N ARG A 199 6.11 24.69 22.44
CA ARG A 199 5.04 24.01 21.70
C ARG A 199 4.43 22.81 22.45
N LYS A 200 5.02 22.41 23.59
CA LYS A 200 4.54 21.22 24.34
C LYS A 200 3.09 21.37 24.82
N GLU A 201 2.67 22.55 25.26
CA GLU A 201 1.30 22.80 25.74
C GLU A 201 0.27 22.72 24.59
N GLU A 202 0.60 23.27 23.43
CA GLU A 202 -0.22 23.18 22.21
C GLU A 202 -0.39 21.70 21.79
N TYR A 203 0.71 20.94 21.81
CA TYR A 203 0.72 19.52 21.48
C TYR A 203 -0.16 18.70 22.42
N LEU A 204 -0.04 18.93 23.72
CA LEU A 204 -0.87 18.24 24.73
C LEU A 204 -2.35 18.62 24.63
N THR A 205 -2.66 19.84 24.21
CA THR A 205 -4.04 20.30 23.97
C THR A 205 -4.63 19.59 22.75
N TRP A 206 -3.87 19.50 21.64
CA TRP A 206 -4.23 18.72 20.49
C TRP A 206 -4.47 17.25 20.86
N TRP A 207 -3.54 16.63 21.59
CA TRP A 207 -3.63 15.23 22.01
C TRP A 207 -4.91 14.92 22.80
N LYS A 208 -5.24 15.75 23.79
CA LYS A 208 -6.50 15.63 24.53
C LYS A 208 -7.74 15.76 23.64
N GLY A 209 -7.68 16.61 22.62
CA GLY A 209 -8.73 16.75 21.63
C GLY A 209 -8.88 15.50 20.78
N TYR A 210 -7.77 14.96 20.30
CA TYR A 210 -7.71 13.71 19.54
C TYR A 210 -8.28 12.53 20.32
N GLN A 211 -7.82 12.31 21.55
CA GLN A 211 -8.32 11.21 22.41
C GLN A 211 -9.85 11.26 22.56
N ARG A 212 -10.40 12.42 22.88
CA ARG A 212 -11.87 12.60 23.02
C ARG A 212 -12.61 12.33 21.73
N ARG A 213 -12.08 12.80 20.60
CA ARG A 213 -12.69 12.63 19.27
C ARG A 213 -12.70 11.14 18.87
N ILE A 214 -11.59 10.44 19.01
CA ILE A 214 -11.49 9.02 18.62
C ILE A 214 -12.33 8.13 19.52
N ASP A 215 -12.33 8.34 20.84
CA ASP A 215 -13.20 7.60 21.77
C ASP A 215 -14.69 7.82 21.41
N SER A 216 -15.10 9.06 21.16
CA SER A 216 -16.47 9.41 20.73
C SER A 216 -16.86 8.71 19.41
N LEU A 217 -15.96 8.73 18.41
CA LEU A 217 -16.20 8.06 17.12
C LEU A 217 -16.27 6.54 17.27
N ALA A 218 -15.40 5.94 18.06
CA ALA A 218 -15.41 4.50 18.34
C ALA A 218 -16.72 4.06 19.00
N ARG A 219 -17.27 4.88 19.89
CA ARG A 219 -18.59 4.68 20.53
C ARG A 219 -19.78 5.06 19.66
N GLY A 220 -19.55 5.59 18.46
CA GLY A 220 -20.62 5.95 17.55
C GLY A 220 -21.44 7.20 17.96
N GLU A 221 -20.87 8.10 18.75
CA GLU A 221 -21.58 9.31 19.20
C GLU A 221 -21.87 10.30 18.07
N ASN A 222 -21.04 10.30 17.01
CA ASN A 222 -21.23 11.14 15.83
C ASN A 222 -22.03 10.44 14.72
N MET A 223 -22.98 9.63 15.10
CA MET A 223 -23.75 8.83 14.18
C MET A 223 -25.02 9.51 13.70
N THR A 224 -25.69 8.81 12.76
CA THR A 224 -26.95 9.27 12.20
C THR A 224 -27.96 9.62 13.28
N ARG A 225 -28.87 10.56 12.98
CA ARG A 225 -29.93 11.00 13.88
C ARG A 225 -30.69 9.85 14.55
N GLY A 226 -30.94 8.75 13.83
CA GLY A 226 -31.62 7.57 14.38
C GLY A 226 -30.83 6.86 15.47
N GLY A 227 -29.50 6.78 15.38
CA GLY A 227 -28.63 6.21 16.41
C GLY A 227 -28.67 7.05 17.69
N ARG A 228 -28.59 8.36 17.58
CA ARG A 228 -28.67 9.29 18.71
C ARG A 228 -30.02 9.15 19.46
N LEU A 229 -31.14 9.09 18.74
CA LEU A 229 -32.46 8.95 19.35
C LEU A 229 -32.62 7.64 20.11
N ARG A 230 -31.99 6.54 19.64
CA ARG A 230 -31.97 5.25 20.36
C ARG A 230 -31.12 5.32 21.62
N ALA A 231 -29.98 5.94 21.56
CA ALA A 231 -29.12 6.12 22.73
C ALA A 231 -29.80 6.96 23.83
N GLU A 232 -30.60 7.94 23.48
CA GLU A 232 -31.38 8.75 24.42
C GLU A 232 -32.49 7.94 25.11
N ASN A 233 -33.06 6.94 24.46
CA ASN A 233 -34.17 6.12 24.99
C ASN A 233 -33.71 4.87 25.71
N ASP A 234 -32.47 4.41 25.51
CA ASP A 234 -31.91 3.18 26.09
C ASP A 234 -30.51 3.49 26.65
N ARG A 235 -30.52 4.25 27.75
CA ARG A 235 -29.31 4.83 28.36
C ARG A 235 -28.25 3.82 28.79
N ASP A 236 -28.64 2.56 28.98
CA ASP A 236 -27.77 1.58 29.62
C ASP A 236 -27.09 0.62 28.64
N THR A 237 -27.48 0.57 27.35
CA THR A 237 -27.03 -0.48 26.45
C THR A 237 -26.65 -0.07 25.04
N VAL A 238 -27.08 1.08 24.50
CA VAL A 238 -26.81 1.44 23.09
C VAL A 238 -26.15 2.80 22.98
N LEU A 239 -24.93 2.79 22.49
CA LEU A 239 -24.14 4.03 22.27
C LEU A 239 -24.35 4.63 20.87
N GLY A 240 -25.03 3.98 19.96
CA GLY A 240 -25.34 4.44 18.62
C GLY A 240 -25.02 3.43 17.53
N TYR A 241 -25.26 3.80 16.27
CA TYR A 241 -24.87 2.99 15.11
C TYR A 241 -23.51 3.42 14.61
N PRO A 242 -22.52 2.55 14.55
CA PRO A 242 -21.15 2.88 14.19
C PRO A 242 -21.00 3.02 12.67
N LEU A 243 -21.51 4.10 12.09
CA LEU A 243 -21.38 4.34 10.65
C LEU A 243 -19.91 4.28 10.22
N MET A 244 -19.02 4.99 10.94
CA MET A 244 -17.58 5.03 10.66
C MET A 244 -16.87 3.68 10.84
N ARG A 245 -17.52 2.70 11.48
CA ARG A 245 -17.01 1.33 11.59
C ARG A 245 -17.59 0.39 10.52
N ARG A 246 -18.49 0.89 9.66
CA ARG A 246 -19.14 0.11 8.58
C ARG A 246 -18.77 0.59 7.20
N ILE A 247 -18.42 1.88 7.07
CA ILE A 247 -17.97 2.52 5.83
C ILE A 247 -16.75 3.38 6.16
N GLY A 248 -16.09 3.93 5.14
CA GLY A 248 -14.92 4.77 5.31
C GLY A 248 -13.61 3.98 5.31
N TRP A 249 -13.63 2.67 5.07
CA TRP A 249 -12.43 1.87 4.92
C TRP A 249 -11.83 2.06 3.54
N GLN A 250 -10.52 2.31 3.50
CA GLN A 250 -9.80 2.74 2.31
C GLN A 250 -8.59 1.85 2.06
N THR A 251 -8.29 1.57 0.79
CA THR A 251 -7.15 0.80 0.33
C THR A 251 -6.02 1.72 -0.13
N LYS A 252 -4.76 1.25 -0.11
CA LYS A 252 -3.64 1.90 -0.79
C LYS A 252 -2.55 0.88 -1.16
N ASN A 253 -1.97 0.20 -0.21
CA ASN A 253 -0.86 -0.73 -0.43
C ASN A 253 -1.34 -2.16 -0.57
N LYS A 254 -0.55 -2.97 -1.26
CA LYS A 254 -0.82 -4.40 -1.50
C LYS A 254 -0.99 -5.18 -0.20
N PRO A 255 -1.79 -6.27 -0.21
CA PRO A 255 -1.94 -7.15 0.94
C PRO A 255 -0.66 -7.96 1.19
N TYR A 256 -0.52 -8.44 2.42
CA TYR A 256 0.44 -9.48 2.77
C TYR A 256 -0.21 -10.85 2.63
N LEU A 257 0.51 -11.77 1.98
CA LEU A 257 0.03 -13.13 1.69
C LEU A 257 0.88 -14.16 2.43
N GLU A 258 0.25 -15.05 3.18
CA GLU A 258 0.93 -16.13 3.89
C GLU A 258 0.07 -17.41 3.92
N GLY A 259 0.48 -18.43 3.18
CA GLY A 259 -0.33 -19.63 2.99
C GLY A 259 -1.71 -19.25 2.42
N ASP A 260 -2.81 -19.68 3.04
CA ASP A 260 -4.16 -19.32 2.60
C ASP A 260 -4.60 -17.92 3.09
N ARG A 261 -3.83 -17.26 3.94
CA ARG A 261 -4.17 -15.95 4.49
C ARG A 261 -3.89 -14.82 3.51
N ILE A 262 -4.90 -14.01 3.28
CA ILE A 262 -4.80 -12.69 2.64
C ILE A 262 -5.04 -11.66 3.73
N LEU A 263 -4.03 -10.84 4.06
CA LEU A 263 -4.09 -9.79 5.07
C LEU A 263 -4.06 -8.43 4.36
N VAL A 264 -5.21 -7.75 4.33
CA VAL A 264 -5.41 -6.50 3.60
C VAL A 264 -5.23 -5.32 4.54
N PRO A 265 -4.26 -4.42 4.27
CA PRO A 265 -4.08 -3.21 5.04
C PRO A 265 -5.11 -2.15 4.64
N PHE A 266 -6.00 -1.81 5.56
CA PHE A 266 -6.97 -0.72 5.43
C PHE A 266 -6.62 0.46 6.34
N TYR A 267 -7.18 1.61 6.03
CA TYR A 267 -7.16 2.78 6.87
C TYR A 267 -8.49 3.53 6.81
N SER A 268 -8.69 4.49 7.69
CA SER A 268 -9.87 5.36 7.70
C SER A 268 -9.46 6.78 8.06
N ASP A 269 -9.68 7.72 7.15
CA ASP A 269 -9.53 9.16 7.43
C ASP A 269 -10.59 9.65 8.44
N GLY A 270 -11.75 8.98 8.51
CA GLY A 270 -12.80 9.33 9.45
C GLY A 270 -12.49 8.95 10.90
N LEU A 271 -11.80 7.81 11.10
CA LEU A 271 -11.37 7.32 12.41
C LEU A 271 -9.89 7.63 12.71
N ASP A 272 -9.14 8.23 11.76
CA ASP A 272 -7.71 8.48 11.88
C ASP A 272 -6.93 7.23 12.36
N CYS A 273 -7.18 6.10 11.73
CA CYS A 273 -6.58 4.84 12.15
C CYS A 273 -6.25 3.92 10.97
N SER A 274 -5.35 3.00 11.20
CA SER A 274 -5.16 1.82 10.37
C SER A 274 -5.86 0.61 10.98
N ILE A 275 -6.27 -0.34 10.15
CA ILE A 275 -6.88 -1.62 10.54
C ILE A 275 -6.57 -2.65 9.47
N PHE A 276 -6.60 -3.92 9.82
CA PHE A 276 -6.30 -5.00 8.89
C PHE A 276 -7.48 -5.96 8.79
N ALA A 277 -7.95 -6.20 7.56
CA ALA A 277 -8.92 -7.26 7.30
C ALA A 277 -8.18 -8.50 6.80
N PHE A 278 -8.57 -9.67 7.28
CA PHE A 278 -7.96 -10.90 6.83
C PHE A 278 -8.99 -11.99 6.50
N THR A 279 -8.59 -12.87 5.59
CA THR A 279 -9.36 -14.05 5.22
C THR A 279 -8.40 -15.23 5.09
N ASP A 280 -8.83 -16.40 5.60
CA ASP A 280 -8.11 -17.68 5.44
C ASP A 280 -8.87 -18.61 4.46
N ASN A 281 -9.86 -18.11 3.75
CA ASN A 281 -10.73 -18.89 2.87
C ASN A 281 -11.05 -18.17 1.54
N ARG A 282 -10.07 -17.40 1.02
CA ARG A 282 -10.14 -16.73 -0.29
C ARG A 282 -11.31 -15.74 -0.40
N GLY A 283 -11.51 -14.93 0.63
CA GLY A 283 -12.51 -13.86 0.65
C GLY A 283 -13.95 -14.31 0.88
N LYS A 284 -14.20 -15.59 1.21
CA LYS A 284 -15.56 -16.05 1.55
C LYS A 284 -16.05 -15.45 2.86
N THR A 285 -15.16 -15.29 3.83
CA THR A 285 -15.40 -14.58 5.08
C THR A 285 -14.23 -13.70 5.42
N TRP A 286 -14.49 -12.58 6.08
CA TRP A 286 -13.49 -11.61 6.50
C TRP A 286 -13.56 -11.38 7.99
N GLU A 287 -12.40 -11.33 8.62
CA GLU A 287 -12.20 -10.94 9.99
C GLU A 287 -11.40 -9.64 10.06
N TRP A 288 -11.43 -8.95 11.18
CA TRP A 288 -10.82 -7.65 11.36
C TRP A 288 -9.92 -7.65 12.60
N SER A 289 -8.76 -7.04 12.48
CA SER A 289 -7.87 -6.80 13.61
C SER A 289 -8.46 -5.76 14.57
N ASN A 290 -7.78 -5.51 15.68
CA ASN A 290 -7.96 -4.27 16.41
C ASN A 290 -7.51 -3.08 15.54
N PRO A 291 -8.11 -1.87 15.71
CA PRO A 291 -7.60 -0.67 15.07
C PRO A 291 -6.25 -0.26 15.68
N VAL A 292 -5.41 0.39 14.89
CA VAL A 292 -4.18 1.03 15.34
C VAL A 292 -4.44 2.53 15.43
N VAL A 293 -4.54 3.06 16.64
CA VAL A 293 -4.84 4.47 16.93
C VAL A 293 -3.70 5.14 17.68
N GLY A 294 -3.69 6.45 17.73
CA GLY A 294 -2.57 7.27 18.19
C GLY A 294 -1.72 7.72 16.99
N GLY A 295 -0.98 8.80 17.08
CA GLY A 295 -0.10 9.31 16.03
C GLY A 295 -0.72 9.57 14.64
N ILE A 296 -1.95 9.17 14.39
CA ILE A 296 -2.66 9.26 13.10
C ILE A 296 -1.92 8.51 11.97
N GLY A 297 -1.52 7.26 12.24
CA GLY A 297 -0.92 6.36 11.24
C GLY A 297 -1.97 5.82 10.27
N ILE A 298 -1.84 6.13 8.96
CA ILE A 298 -2.75 5.68 7.91
C ILE A 298 -1.98 5.05 6.74
N GLN A 299 -2.67 4.42 5.80
CA GLN A 299 -2.09 3.82 4.59
C GLN A 299 -0.97 2.80 4.89
N PRO A 300 -1.24 1.77 5.70
CA PRO A 300 -0.21 0.81 6.11
C PRO A 300 0.36 0.00 4.93
N THR A 301 1.65 -0.34 5.01
CA THR A 301 2.32 -1.34 4.19
C THR A 301 2.97 -2.37 5.11
N ILE A 302 2.94 -3.66 4.74
CA ILE A 302 3.29 -4.77 5.64
C ILE A 302 4.58 -5.43 5.18
N ALA A 303 5.49 -5.70 6.12
CA ALA A 303 6.66 -6.56 5.92
C ALA A 303 6.69 -7.66 6.97
N ARG A 304 7.28 -8.81 6.58
CA ARG A 304 7.53 -9.95 7.47
C ARG A 304 8.94 -9.86 8.05
N LYS A 305 9.05 -9.96 9.35
CA LYS A 305 10.32 -10.06 10.06
C LYS A 305 10.93 -11.46 9.94
N SER A 306 12.23 -11.55 10.14
CA SER A 306 12.98 -12.80 10.11
C SER A 306 12.49 -13.83 11.15
N ASN A 307 11.95 -13.37 12.29
CA ASN A 307 11.37 -14.23 13.32
C ASN A 307 9.92 -14.67 13.03
N GLY A 308 9.34 -14.21 11.92
CA GLY A 308 7.97 -14.53 11.49
C GLY A 308 6.91 -13.52 11.92
N ASP A 309 7.21 -12.58 12.82
CA ASP A 309 6.31 -11.49 13.17
C ASP A 309 6.09 -10.56 11.95
N LEU A 310 5.04 -9.75 12.02
CA LEU A 310 4.75 -8.73 11.02
C LEU A 310 5.07 -7.33 11.58
N ALA A 311 5.56 -6.47 10.70
CA ALA A 311 5.65 -5.04 10.93
C ALA A 311 4.81 -4.31 9.87
N ALA A 312 4.06 -3.29 10.27
CA ALA A 312 3.36 -2.42 9.34
C ALA A 312 3.85 -0.99 9.52
N TYR A 313 4.37 -0.43 8.44
CA TYR A 313 4.75 0.98 8.38
C TYR A 313 3.58 1.80 7.85
N MET A 314 3.35 2.97 8.44
CA MET A 314 2.20 3.81 8.16
C MET A 314 2.64 5.24 7.85
N ARG A 315 1.92 5.87 6.92
CA ARG A 315 2.04 7.30 6.65
C ARG A 315 1.65 8.08 7.89
N ASP A 316 2.49 9.04 8.25
CA ASP A 316 2.20 10.01 9.29
C ASP A 316 1.21 11.07 8.77
N ASN A 317 0.09 11.20 9.43
CA ASN A 317 -0.92 12.24 9.14
C ASN A 317 -1.17 13.10 10.40
N GLY A 318 -0.32 12.94 11.40
CA GLY A 318 -0.34 13.63 12.69
C GLY A 318 0.48 14.93 12.70
N PRO A 319 0.61 15.54 13.88
CA PRO A 319 1.50 16.68 14.08
C PRO A 319 2.98 16.23 14.14
N PRO A 320 3.93 17.16 14.01
CA PRO A 320 5.36 16.84 14.16
C PRO A 320 5.68 16.08 15.47
N PRO A 321 6.74 15.22 15.45
CA PRO A 321 7.72 15.04 14.37
C PRO A 321 7.14 14.25 13.20
N GLN A 322 7.51 14.64 11.96
CA GLN A 322 7.03 14.00 10.73
C GLN A 322 7.86 12.73 10.45
N ARG A 323 7.45 11.61 11.03
CA ARG A 323 8.09 10.29 10.90
C ARG A 323 7.10 9.26 10.41
N MET A 324 7.57 8.29 9.63
CA MET A 324 6.77 7.08 9.43
C MET A 324 6.43 6.47 10.78
N GLN A 325 5.26 5.89 10.87
CA GLN A 325 4.87 5.18 12.07
C GLN A 325 4.94 3.67 11.85
N ILE A 326 5.28 2.92 12.87
CA ILE A 326 5.40 1.48 12.83
C ILE A 326 4.55 0.84 13.92
N THR A 327 3.87 -0.25 13.57
CA THR A 327 3.19 -1.17 14.48
C THR A 327 3.61 -2.60 14.19
N THR A 328 3.47 -3.51 15.16
CA THR A 328 3.89 -4.91 15.02
C THR A 328 2.79 -5.87 15.44
N SER A 329 2.81 -7.07 14.85
CA SER A 329 1.92 -8.19 15.16
C SER A 329 2.71 -9.49 15.27
N ASN A 330 2.43 -10.32 16.26
CA ASN A 330 3.02 -11.65 16.46
C ASN A 330 2.00 -12.79 16.32
N ASP A 331 0.80 -12.49 15.84
CA ASP A 331 -0.32 -13.41 15.67
C ASP A 331 -0.89 -13.39 14.25
N ARG A 332 -0.01 -13.21 13.26
CA ARG A 332 -0.34 -13.18 11.83
C ARG A 332 -1.33 -12.04 11.44
N GLY A 333 -1.23 -10.90 12.13
CA GLY A 333 -2.02 -9.70 11.83
C GLY A 333 -3.40 -9.65 12.47
N ALA A 334 -3.72 -10.56 13.40
CA ALA A 334 -4.99 -10.53 14.11
C ALA A 334 -5.04 -9.41 15.16
N THR A 335 -3.90 -9.13 15.81
CA THR A 335 -3.76 -7.98 16.72
C THR A 335 -2.47 -7.21 16.44
N TRP A 336 -2.48 -5.91 16.71
CA TRP A 336 -1.38 -4.97 16.47
C TRP A 336 -1.11 -4.11 17.67
N SER A 337 0.17 -3.81 17.91
CA SER A 337 0.63 -2.88 18.94
C SER A 337 0.19 -1.44 18.65
N ILE A 338 0.41 -0.53 19.61
CA ILE A 338 0.32 0.91 19.33
C ILE A 338 1.29 1.31 18.21
N ALA A 339 0.94 2.36 17.48
CA ALA A 339 1.85 3.01 16.55
C ALA A 339 3.01 3.71 17.31
N LYS A 340 4.23 3.65 16.76
CA LYS A 340 5.39 4.40 17.25
C LYS A 340 6.11 5.03 16.08
N ASP A 341 6.84 6.11 16.31
CA ASP A 341 7.66 6.73 15.28
C ASP A 341 8.80 5.81 14.86
N ALA A 342 9.02 5.67 13.57
CA ALA A 342 10.16 4.99 12.98
C ALA A 342 11.29 6.00 12.66
N GLU A 343 12.44 5.49 12.24
CA GLU A 343 13.61 6.33 11.90
C GLU A 343 13.36 7.21 10.68
N LEU A 344 12.65 6.70 9.66
CA LEU A 344 12.51 7.37 8.38
C LEU A 344 11.50 8.53 8.44
N PRO A 345 11.82 9.68 7.78
CA PRO A 345 10.91 10.82 7.72
C PRO A 345 9.68 10.52 6.84
N ASN A 346 8.59 11.23 7.09
CA ASN A 346 7.40 11.18 6.24
C ASN A 346 6.67 12.53 6.22
N PRO A 347 6.53 13.19 5.07
CA PRO A 347 5.88 14.50 4.96
C PRO A 347 4.35 14.41 4.85
N GLY A 348 3.71 13.42 5.44
CA GLY A 348 2.30 13.13 5.18
C GLY A 348 2.07 12.63 3.74
N ALA A 349 2.95 11.75 3.25
CA ALA A 349 2.86 11.16 1.91
C ALA A 349 2.79 9.64 1.96
N GLY A 350 1.99 9.05 1.06
CA GLY A 350 1.93 7.60 0.89
C GLY A 350 3.25 7.03 0.35
N PHE A 351 3.62 5.86 0.82
CA PHE A 351 4.80 5.10 0.42
C PHE A 351 4.44 3.61 0.32
N ASP A 352 5.37 2.79 -0.14
CA ASP A 352 5.18 1.33 -0.18
C ASP A 352 6.50 0.60 0.09
N MET A 353 6.40 -0.64 0.55
CA MET A 353 7.51 -1.50 0.93
C MET A 353 7.33 -2.91 0.41
N VAL A 354 8.44 -3.61 0.20
CA VAL A 354 8.48 -5.02 -0.15
C VAL A 354 9.54 -5.75 0.67
N THR A 355 9.21 -6.95 1.16
CA THR A 355 10.21 -7.91 1.62
C THR A 355 10.72 -8.66 0.40
N LEU A 356 12.02 -8.57 0.14
CA LEU A 356 12.68 -9.23 -0.98
C LEU A 356 12.83 -10.73 -0.72
N GLU A 357 13.08 -11.51 -1.77
CA GLU A 357 13.29 -12.97 -1.67
C GLU A 357 14.41 -13.36 -0.70
N ASN A 358 15.45 -12.52 -0.57
CA ASN A 358 16.55 -12.72 0.37
C ASN A 358 16.24 -12.30 1.81
N GLY A 359 15.03 -11.80 2.07
CA GLY A 359 14.57 -11.34 3.39
C GLY A 359 14.83 -9.86 3.69
N ASN A 360 15.61 -9.16 2.88
CA ASN A 360 15.82 -7.72 3.04
C ASN A 360 14.54 -6.93 2.79
N TRP A 361 14.43 -5.76 3.39
CA TRP A 361 13.30 -4.86 3.15
C TRP A 361 13.72 -3.69 2.27
N LEU A 362 12.88 -3.36 1.33
CA LEU A 362 13.07 -2.23 0.44
C LEU A 362 11.85 -1.33 0.46
N ILE A 363 12.05 -0.05 0.79
CA ILE A 363 10.99 0.96 0.92
C ILE A 363 11.19 2.09 -0.07
N VAL A 364 10.10 2.57 -0.68
CA VAL A 364 10.08 3.73 -1.59
C VAL A 364 9.22 4.82 -1.00
N TYR A 365 9.80 6.00 -0.77
CA TYR A 365 9.17 7.07 0.02
C TYR A 365 9.72 8.47 -0.32
N ASN A 366 9.07 9.50 0.19
CA ASN A 366 9.61 10.86 0.16
C ASN A 366 10.53 11.06 1.38
N ASP A 367 11.84 11.18 1.13
CA ASP A 367 12.88 11.33 2.16
C ASP A 367 12.99 12.79 2.63
N THR A 368 11.93 13.25 3.27
CA THR A 368 11.81 14.62 3.79
C THR A 368 10.68 14.70 4.81
N GLU A 369 10.71 15.68 5.68
CA GLU A 369 9.62 15.99 6.61
C GLU A 369 8.57 16.94 6.00
N ASP A 370 8.85 17.52 4.82
CA ASP A 370 7.95 18.47 4.16
C ASP A 370 8.13 18.44 2.64
N GLY A 371 7.00 18.39 1.93
CA GLY A 371 6.93 18.35 0.48
C GLY A 371 7.11 16.96 -0.12
N ARG A 372 7.14 16.87 -1.45
CA ARG A 372 7.22 15.62 -2.22
C ARG A 372 8.15 15.75 -3.42
N HIS A 373 9.19 16.58 -3.29
CA HIS A 373 10.16 16.94 -4.34
C HIS A 373 11.21 15.86 -4.58
N ASN A 374 11.26 14.83 -3.75
CA ASN A 374 12.15 13.69 -3.93
C ASN A 374 11.37 12.37 -3.85
N LEU A 375 11.99 11.30 -4.31
CA LEU A 375 11.54 9.92 -4.13
C LEU A 375 12.77 9.05 -3.90
N ALA A 376 12.94 8.60 -2.66
CA ALA A 376 14.07 7.76 -2.26
C ALA A 376 13.67 6.28 -2.22
N VAL A 377 14.70 5.44 -2.37
CA VAL A 377 14.66 4.01 -2.10
C VAL A 377 15.64 3.72 -0.98
N SER A 378 15.21 3.09 0.11
CA SER A 378 16.10 2.65 1.18
C SER A 378 16.00 1.16 1.40
N LEU A 379 17.13 0.52 1.76
CA LEU A 379 17.25 -0.90 2.01
C LEU A 379 17.64 -1.14 3.46
N SER A 380 16.96 -2.11 4.10
CA SER A 380 17.27 -2.64 5.42
C SER A 380 17.58 -4.13 5.32
N GLU A 381 18.60 -4.56 6.07
CA GLU A 381 19.04 -5.97 6.19
C GLU A 381 18.75 -6.55 7.58
N ASP A 382 18.08 -5.78 8.45
CA ASP A 382 17.89 -6.07 9.87
C ASP A 382 16.44 -5.83 10.34
N ASP A 383 15.47 -6.25 9.50
CA ASP A 383 14.04 -6.15 9.79
C ASP A 383 13.56 -4.71 10.06
N GLY A 384 14.17 -3.72 9.37
CA GLY A 384 13.82 -2.31 9.50
C GLY A 384 14.40 -1.62 10.73
N SER A 385 15.35 -2.26 11.45
CA SER A 385 16.02 -1.64 12.59
C SER A 385 16.99 -0.55 12.18
N SER A 386 17.54 -0.63 10.96
CA SER A 386 18.34 0.43 10.34
C SER A 386 18.17 0.45 8.80
N TRP A 387 18.48 1.60 8.19
CA TRP A 387 18.33 1.84 6.76
C TRP A 387 19.61 2.44 6.16
N PRO A 388 20.73 1.68 6.17
CA PRO A 388 22.06 2.21 5.83
C PRO A 388 22.24 2.53 4.36
N PHE A 389 21.45 1.93 3.46
CA PHE A 389 21.58 2.11 2.02
C PHE A 389 20.41 2.94 1.49
N LYS A 390 20.74 4.00 0.74
CA LYS A 390 19.74 4.93 0.19
C LYS A 390 20.14 5.43 -1.18
N LYS A 391 19.20 5.47 -2.12
CA LYS A 391 19.31 6.09 -3.45
C LYS A 391 18.06 6.89 -3.75
N TYR A 392 18.15 7.80 -4.71
CA TYR A 392 17.02 8.60 -5.17
C TYR A 392 16.63 8.20 -6.59
N LEU A 393 15.33 7.91 -6.79
CA LEU A 393 14.72 7.81 -8.11
C LEU A 393 14.42 9.19 -8.67
N GLU A 394 13.98 10.09 -7.81
CA GLU A 394 13.73 11.51 -8.11
C GLU A 394 14.35 12.37 -7.00
N ASN A 395 15.02 13.43 -7.36
CA ASN A 395 15.62 14.36 -6.41
C ASN A 395 15.67 15.75 -7.01
N ASP A 396 14.57 16.47 -6.93
CA ASP A 396 14.45 17.84 -7.42
C ASP A 396 14.78 18.85 -6.29
N ASN A 397 15.07 20.08 -6.68
CA ASN A 397 15.26 21.16 -5.72
C ASN A 397 13.93 21.50 -5.05
N ARG A 398 13.96 21.66 -3.72
CA ARG A 398 12.79 22.11 -2.97
C ARG A 398 12.40 23.52 -3.42
N GLY A 399 11.14 23.71 -3.83
CA GLY A 399 10.62 25.00 -4.29
C GLY A 399 9.16 24.87 -4.75
N GLU A 400 8.55 26.00 -5.07
CA GLU A 400 7.18 26.03 -5.57
C GLU A 400 7.04 25.35 -6.94
N ASP A 401 8.08 25.42 -7.77
CA ASP A 401 8.12 24.85 -9.11
C ASP A 401 8.65 23.40 -9.13
N ALA A 402 9.02 22.83 -7.97
CA ALA A 402 9.53 21.48 -7.90
C ALA A 402 8.52 20.45 -8.43
N THR A 403 9.03 19.46 -9.14
CA THR A 403 8.23 18.25 -9.45
C THR A 403 7.80 17.56 -8.16
N ALA A 404 6.71 16.82 -8.22
CA ALA A 404 6.25 16.07 -7.06
C ALA A 404 6.04 14.60 -7.43
N SER A 405 6.66 13.72 -6.64
CA SER A 405 6.51 12.27 -6.75
C SER A 405 5.64 11.75 -5.61
N HIS A 406 4.61 10.96 -5.94
CA HIS A 406 3.56 10.60 -4.99
C HIS A 406 3.25 9.10 -5.04
N TYR A 407 2.82 8.57 -3.90
CA TYR A 407 2.15 7.27 -3.78
C TYR A 407 2.82 6.16 -4.59
N PRO A 408 4.09 5.86 -4.37
CA PRO A 408 4.74 4.76 -5.04
C PRO A 408 4.08 3.42 -4.68
N ALA A 409 4.20 2.47 -5.60
CA ALA A 409 4.02 1.05 -5.36
C ALA A 409 5.27 0.31 -5.84
N ILE A 410 5.65 -0.77 -5.15
CA ILE A 410 6.87 -1.52 -5.40
C ILE A 410 6.60 -3.02 -5.40
N VAL A 411 7.22 -3.75 -6.32
CA VAL A 411 7.27 -5.21 -6.33
C VAL A 411 8.65 -5.70 -6.76
N GLN A 412 9.04 -6.87 -6.30
CA GLN A 412 10.16 -7.62 -6.86
C GLN A 412 9.63 -8.61 -7.90
N GLY A 413 10.17 -8.56 -9.11
CA GLY A 413 9.84 -9.49 -10.18
C GLY A 413 10.53 -10.85 -9.99
N ALA A 414 10.03 -11.87 -10.69
CA ALA A 414 10.59 -13.21 -10.70
C ALA A 414 12.03 -13.26 -11.25
N ASP A 415 12.44 -12.27 -12.03
CA ASP A 415 13.81 -12.05 -12.49
C ASP A 415 14.73 -11.44 -11.42
N GLY A 416 14.19 -11.10 -10.24
CA GLY A 416 14.86 -10.46 -9.12
C GLY A 416 15.00 -8.94 -9.26
N LEU A 417 14.49 -8.33 -10.33
CA LEU A 417 14.48 -6.89 -10.50
C LEU A 417 13.39 -6.25 -9.64
N ILE A 418 13.63 -5.01 -9.29
CA ILE A 418 12.71 -4.20 -8.50
C ILE A 418 11.96 -3.26 -9.44
N HIS A 419 10.64 -3.34 -9.43
CA HIS A 419 9.75 -2.51 -10.22
C HIS A 419 9.03 -1.52 -9.31
N VAL A 420 9.17 -0.23 -9.61
CA VAL A 420 8.53 0.87 -8.88
C VAL A 420 7.67 1.68 -9.83
N ILE A 421 6.48 2.02 -9.39
CA ILE A 421 5.56 2.89 -10.12
C ILE A 421 5.06 4.00 -9.20
N TYR A 422 4.95 5.22 -9.71
CA TYR A 422 4.55 6.38 -8.91
C TYR A 422 3.88 7.48 -9.74
N SER A 423 3.06 8.28 -9.08
CA SER A 423 2.50 9.50 -9.68
C SER A 423 3.59 10.56 -9.79
N TYR A 424 3.69 11.18 -10.96
CA TYR A 424 4.69 12.20 -11.25
C TYR A 424 4.02 13.46 -11.78
N HIS A 425 4.18 14.57 -11.06
CA HIS A 425 3.50 15.83 -11.35
C HIS A 425 4.51 16.98 -11.52
N HIS A 426 4.41 17.71 -12.61
CA HIS A 426 5.11 18.98 -12.83
C HIS A 426 4.28 20.13 -12.27
N LYS A 427 4.79 20.84 -11.26
CA LYS A 427 4.11 22.01 -10.69
C LYS A 427 4.38 23.29 -11.48
N ASP A 428 5.47 23.35 -12.23
CA ASP A 428 5.87 24.47 -13.10
C ASP A 428 4.98 24.67 -14.33
N ARG A 429 3.93 23.82 -14.51
CA ARG A 429 3.02 23.86 -15.65
C ARG A 429 1.56 23.97 -15.22
N PRO A 430 1.16 24.96 -14.41
CA PRO A 430 -0.22 25.07 -13.97
C PRO A 430 -1.17 25.33 -15.17
N GLY A 431 -2.23 24.50 -15.29
CA GLY A 431 -3.19 24.59 -16.40
C GLY A 431 -2.78 23.91 -17.70
N GLU A 432 -1.50 23.49 -17.83
CA GLU A 432 -0.99 22.67 -18.92
C GLU A 432 -1.02 21.19 -18.56
N PRO A 433 -0.85 20.27 -19.54
CA PRO A 433 -0.62 18.86 -19.26
C PRO A 433 0.60 18.68 -18.34
N ASN A 434 0.38 18.25 -17.11
CA ASN A 434 1.42 18.25 -16.09
C ASN A 434 1.44 17.00 -15.19
N LYS A 435 0.63 15.97 -15.48
CA LYS A 435 0.52 14.77 -14.65
C LYS A 435 0.67 13.50 -15.47
N THR A 436 1.37 12.53 -14.92
CA THR A 436 1.54 11.19 -15.50
C THR A 436 1.84 10.17 -14.42
N ILE A 437 1.89 8.91 -14.80
CA ILE A 437 2.47 7.81 -14.00
C ILE A 437 3.85 7.51 -14.56
N LYS A 438 4.83 7.37 -13.66
CA LYS A 438 6.21 7.04 -13.99
C LYS A 438 6.56 5.66 -13.45
N TYR A 439 7.37 4.93 -14.18
CA TYR A 439 7.86 3.59 -13.86
C TYR A 439 9.37 3.63 -13.79
N ALA A 440 9.96 2.92 -12.82
CA ALA A 440 11.40 2.70 -12.72
C ALA A 440 11.68 1.22 -12.43
N VAL A 441 12.78 0.72 -12.97
CA VAL A 441 13.28 -0.65 -12.73
C VAL A 441 14.76 -0.63 -12.44
N PHE A 442 15.20 -1.41 -11.42
CA PHE A 442 16.60 -1.51 -10.99
C PHE A 442 16.86 -2.83 -10.27
N ALA A 443 18.13 -3.17 -10.11
CA ALA A 443 18.56 -4.29 -9.26
C ALA A 443 18.81 -3.83 -7.82
N GLU A 444 18.65 -4.71 -6.82
CA GLU A 444 18.96 -4.41 -5.41
C GLU A 444 20.37 -3.85 -5.23
N ASP A 445 21.34 -4.37 -5.97
CA ASP A 445 22.75 -3.93 -5.94
C ASP A 445 22.95 -2.46 -6.26
N TRP A 446 22.03 -1.84 -7.01
CA TRP A 446 22.08 -0.38 -7.25
C TRP A 446 21.88 0.41 -5.96
N VAL A 447 20.99 -0.03 -5.09
CA VAL A 447 20.72 0.66 -3.82
C VAL A 447 21.89 0.58 -2.86
N ARG A 448 22.69 -0.50 -2.96
CA ARG A 448 23.88 -0.74 -2.10
C ARG A 448 25.12 0.08 -2.49
N LYS A 449 25.22 0.50 -3.74
CA LYS A 449 26.36 1.28 -4.29
C LYS A 449 26.22 2.76 -4.02
#